data_99a4675e2ef62d29c255ed9561c56f0a
#
_entry.id   99a4675e2ef62d29c255ed9561c56f0a
#
_cell.length_a   1.000
_cell.length_b   1.000
_cell.length_c   1.000
_cell.angle_alpha   90.00
_cell.angle_beta   90.00
_cell.angle_gamma   90.00
#
_symmetry.space_group_name_H-M   'P 1'
#
loop_
_entity.id
_entity.type
_entity.pdbx_description
1 polymer ?
#
loop_
_entity_poly.entity_id
_entity_poly.type
_entity_poly.pdbx_seq_one_letter_code
_entity_poly.pdbx_strand_id
1 'polypeptide(L)'
;VSQFPVGKRSDMYDRRLVIVISTFGAAIFALIAILVSRQMYLPEGLATSKTWFYIFLILFSFCSLPMFSLILAHTNDYIPKEKFVAAGAGLQFVFGLGAMSGPFLCSIFMDMVGSNGFFLFLFFFHTIIGVFGIYRMKVRQTVDNPDSQFVAMPQTITPAGIELNPQTEPIQEPVSISEPIESVAEPDNENKN
;
A
#
# COMPACT_ATOMS: atom_id res chain seq x y z
N VAL A 1 -13.81 -1.77 -3.48
CA VAL A 1 -14.38 -2.95 -4.16
C VAL A 1 -13.28 -3.77 -4.86
N SER A 2 -12.32 -3.13 -5.57
CA SER A 2 -11.23 -3.82 -6.30
C SER A 2 -10.20 -4.52 -5.39
N GLN A 3 -10.00 -4.05 -4.18
CA GLN A 3 -9.00 -4.58 -3.23
C GLN A 3 -9.29 -6.04 -2.85
N PHE A 4 -10.55 -6.40 -2.67
CA PHE A 4 -10.93 -7.75 -2.24
C PHE A 4 -10.60 -8.85 -3.28
N PRO A 5 -11.03 -8.76 -4.57
CA PRO A 5 -10.72 -9.79 -5.55
C PRO A 5 -9.23 -9.87 -5.89
N VAL A 6 -8.53 -8.74 -5.93
CA VAL A 6 -7.08 -8.71 -6.20
C VAL A 6 -6.31 -9.25 -5.00
N GLY A 7 -6.70 -8.89 -3.78
CA GLY A 7 -6.09 -9.39 -2.56
C GLY A 7 -6.24 -10.91 -2.39
N LYS A 8 -7.46 -11.44 -2.59
CA LYS A 8 -7.68 -12.89 -2.54
C LYS A 8 -6.81 -13.66 -3.55
N ARG A 9 -6.58 -13.08 -4.74
CA ARG A 9 -5.66 -13.68 -5.71
C ARG A 9 -4.20 -13.60 -5.25
N SER A 10 -3.81 -12.55 -4.52
CA SER A 10 -2.45 -12.43 -4.00
C SER A 10 -2.12 -13.47 -2.92
N ASP A 11 -3.13 -14.04 -2.26
CA ASP A 11 -2.94 -15.14 -1.30
C ASP A 11 -2.83 -16.52 -1.99
N MET A 12 -3.31 -16.63 -3.24
CA MET A 12 -3.25 -17.88 -4.03
C MET A 12 -2.00 -17.97 -4.92
N TYR A 13 -1.42 -16.85 -5.28
CA TYR A 13 -0.25 -16.74 -6.17
C TYR A 13 0.86 -15.95 -5.50
N ASP A 14 2.07 -16.01 -6.05
CA ASP A 14 3.17 -15.14 -5.59
C ASP A 14 2.72 -13.67 -5.60
N ARG A 15 2.64 -13.07 -4.40
CA ARG A 15 2.18 -11.71 -4.18
C ARG A 15 2.94 -10.69 -5.02
N ARG A 16 4.23 -10.93 -5.27
CA ARG A 16 5.07 -10.11 -6.15
C ARG A 16 4.59 -10.12 -7.59
N LEU A 17 4.17 -11.29 -8.08
CA LEU A 17 3.62 -11.43 -9.43
C LEU A 17 2.32 -10.61 -9.56
N VAL A 18 1.44 -10.67 -8.56
CA VAL A 18 0.18 -9.91 -8.55
C VAL A 18 0.46 -8.41 -8.56
N ILE A 19 1.44 -7.93 -7.78
CA ILE A 19 1.88 -6.53 -7.78
C ILE A 19 2.36 -6.12 -9.18
N VAL A 20 3.24 -6.92 -9.80
CA VAL A 20 3.80 -6.63 -11.12
C VAL A 20 2.70 -6.60 -12.19
N ILE A 21 1.79 -7.57 -12.20
CA ILE A 21 0.67 -7.62 -13.16
C ILE A 21 -0.25 -6.42 -12.97
N SER A 22 -0.62 -6.08 -11.74
CA SER A 22 -1.47 -4.92 -11.45
C SER A 22 -0.82 -3.62 -11.88
N THR A 23 0.48 -3.48 -11.66
CA THR A 23 1.24 -2.28 -12.02
C THR A 23 1.32 -2.10 -13.55
N PHE A 24 1.66 -3.15 -14.29
CA PHE A 24 1.67 -3.08 -15.76
C PHE A 24 0.26 -2.92 -16.34
N GLY A 25 -0.75 -3.55 -15.73
CA GLY A 25 -2.15 -3.33 -16.10
C GLY A 25 -2.54 -1.86 -15.97
N ALA A 26 -2.20 -1.22 -14.84
CA ALA A 26 -2.42 0.20 -14.66
C ALA A 26 -1.65 1.06 -15.69
N ALA A 27 -0.38 0.74 -15.97
CA ALA A 27 0.42 1.42 -16.99
C ALA A 27 -0.23 1.33 -18.39
N ILE A 28 -0.66 0.14 -18.79
CA ILE A 28 -1.33 -0.08 -20.08
C ILE A 28 -2.62 0.73 -20.16
N PHE A 29 -3.46 0.71 -19.13
CA PHE A 29 -4.72 1.46 -19.15
C PHE A 29 -4.48 2.98 -19.14
N ALA A 30 -3.44 3.47 -18.46
CA ALA A 30 -3.04 4.88 -18.54
C ALA A 30 -2.59 5.26 -19.97
N LEU A 31 -1.82 4.40 -20.64
CA LEU A 31 -1.41 4.62 -22.04
C LEU A 31 -2.60 4.63 -22.99
N ILE A 32 -3.54 3.70 -22.85
CA ILE A 32 -4.77 3.66 -23.66
C ILE A 32 -5.61 4.91 -23.40
N ALA A 33 -5.70 5.38 -22.16
CA ALA A 33 -6.41 6.61 -21.82
C ALA A 33 -5.84 7.84 -22.57
N ILE A 34 -4.51 7.91 -22.76
CA ILE A 34 -3.87 8.95 -23.61
C ILE A 34 -4.37 8.87 -25.06
N LEU A 35 -4.38 7.66 -25.62
CA LEU A 35 -4.78 7.46 -27.02
C LEU A 35 -6.26 7.82 -27.24
N VAL A 36 -7.12 7.42 -26.31
CA VAL A 36 -8.55 7.73 -26.37
C VAL A 36 -8.82 9.22 -26.14
N SER A 37 -8.09 9.86 -25.21
CA SER A 37 -8.24 11.28 -24.95
C SER A 37 -7.90 12.15 -26.16
N ARG A 38 -6.94 11.75 -26.98
CA ARG A 38 -6.62 12.44 -28.25
C ARG A 38 -7.78 12.42 -29.24
N GLN A 39 -8.53 11.31 -29.31
CA GLN A 39 -9.70 11.21 -30.19
C GLN A 39 -10.88 12.06 -29.72
N MET A 40 -10.93 12.39 -28.44
CA MET A 40 -11.99 13.24 -27.86
C MET A 40 -11.97 14.69 -28.39
N TYR A 41 -10.85 15.13 -28.93
CA TYR A 41 -10.73 16.46 -29.58
C TYR A 41 -11.18 16.47 -31.05
N LEU A 42 -11.56 15.32 -31.63
CA LEU A 42 -12.09 15.23 -32.98
C LEU A 42 -13.62 15.37 -32.98
N PRO A 43 -14.21 16.18 -33.90
CA PRO A 43 -15.63 16.51 -33.87
C PRO A 43 -16.60 15.32 -33.97
N GLU A 44 -16.19 14.25 -34.65
CA GLU A 44 -17.07 13.10 -34.97
C GLU A 44 -17.08 11.99 -33.90
N GLY A 45 -16.17 12.04 -32.91
CA GLY A 45 -15.98 10.96 -31.94
C GLY A 45 -16.42 11.24 -30.51
N LEU A 46 -16.96 12.43 -30.22
CA LEU A 46 -17.02 12.98 -28.86
C LEU A 46 -17.81 12.13 -27.84
N ALA A 47 -18.96 11.59 -28.22
CA ALA A 47 -19.80 10.83 -27.29
C ALA A 47 -19.23 9.42 -27.00
N THR A 48 -18.80 8.70 -28.03
CA THR A 48 -18.24 7.35 -27.92
C THR A 48 -16.88 7.38 -27.21
N SER A 49 -16.03 8.38 -27.52
CA SER A 49 -14.71 8.53 -26.91
C SER A 49 -14.79 8.81 -25.41
N LYS A 50 -15.76 9.60 -24.92
CA LYS A 50 -15.96 9.85 -23.48
C LYS A 50 -16.29 8.57 -22.72
N THR A 51 -17.17 7.72 -23.25
CA THR A 51 -17.54 6.46 -22.62
C THR A 51 -16.32 5.54 -22.46
N TRP A 52 -15.55 5.36 -23.55
CA TRP A 52 -14.33 4.56 -23.52
C TRP A 52 -13.27 5.12 -22.56
N PHE A 53 -13.12 6.42 -22.52
CA PHE A 53 -12.21 7.08 -21.59
C PHE A 53 -12.55 6.74 -20.13
N TYR A 54 -13.82 6.84 -19.73
CA TYR A 54 -14.23 6.47 -18.36
C TYR A 54 -14.06 4.98 -18.08
N ILE A 55 -14.30 4.11 -19.05
CA ILE A 55 -14.06 2.67 -18.91
C ILE A 55 -12.57 2.40 -18.59
N PHE A 56 -11.65 2.99 -19.36
CA PHE A 56 -10.22 2.81 -19.11
C PHE A 56 -9.76 3.45 -17.81
N LEU A 57 -10.36 4.56 -17.38
CA LEU A 57 -10.10 5.16 -16.09
C LEU A 57 -10.53 4.25 -14.93
N ILE A 58 -11.68 3.59 -15.06
CA ILE A 58 -12.17 2.60 -14.08
C ILE A 58 -11.22 1.39 -14.05
N LEU A 59 -10.80 0.86 -15.19
CA LEU A 59 -9.86 -0.26 -15.28
C LEU A 59 -8.48 0.10 -14.70
N PHE A 60 -7.99 1.30 -14.97
CA PHE A 60 -6.79 1.84 -14.34
C PHE A 60 -6.93 1.85 -12.82
N SER A 61 -8.03 2.42 -12.31
CA SER A 61 -8.29 2.50 -10.87
C SER A 61 -8.42 1.12 -10.24
N PHE A 62 -9.02 0.16 -10.94
CA PHE A 62 -9.12 -1.23 -10.48
C PHE A 62 -7.75 -1.87 -10.26
N CYS A 63 -6.77 -1.58 -11.12
CA CYS A 63 -5.41 -2.08 -11.00
C CYS A 63 -4.57 -1.28 -9.99
N SER A 64 -4.75 0.05 -9.92
CA SER A 64 -3.89 0.95 -9.14
C SER A 64 -4.29 1.03 -7.66
N LEU A 65 -5.60 1.05 -7.33
CA LEU A 65 -6.07 1.25 -5.94
C LEU A 65 -5.64 0.15 -4.96
N PRO A 66 -5.54 -1.15 -5.33
CA PRO A 66 -5.10 -2.18 -4.38
C PRO A 66 -3.62 -2.15 -4.08
N MET A 67 -2.81 -1.38 -4.81
CA MET A 67 -1.35 -1.39 -4.73
C MET A 67 -0.81 -1.14 -3.32
N PHE A 68 -1.39 -0.17 -2.58
CA PHE A 68 -0.96 0.12 -1.21
C PHE A 68 -1.13 -1.08 -0.29
N SER A 69 -2.31 -1.70 -0.31
CA SER A 69 -2.61 -2.88 0.51
C SER A 69 -1.74 -4.08 0.13
N LEU A 70 -1.46 -4.27 -1.18
CA LEU A 70 -0.58 -5.33 -1.66
C LEU A 70 0.87 -5.12 -1.20
N ILE A 71 1.37 -3.89 -1.27
CA ILE A 71 2.73 -3.54 -0.83
C ILE A 71 2.85 -3.71 0.68
N LEU A 72 1.85 -3.27 1.45
CA LEU A 72 1.83 -3.45 2.90
C LEU A 72 1.85 -4.95 3.27
N ALA A 73 0.97 -5.74 2.66
CA ALA A 73 0.94 -7.18 2.87
C ALA A 73 2.26 -7.85 2.47
N HIS A 74 2.84 -7.45 1.32
CA HIS A 74 4.16 -7.94 0.88
C HIS A 74 5.28 -7.55 1.87
N THR A 75 5.22 -6.37 2.46
CA THR A 75 6.20 -5.95 3.47
C THR A 75 6.07 -6.80 4.73
N ASN A 76 4.84 -7.09 5.16
CA ASN A 76 4.57 -7.91 6.33
C ASN A 76 5.07 -9.37 6.17
N ASP A 77 5.16 -9.90 4.93
CA ASP A 77 5.73 -11.22 4.69
C ASP A 77 7.22 -11.34 5.08
N TYR A 78 7.94 -10.22 5.15
CA TYR A 78 9.39 -10.17 5.38
C TYR A 78 9.81 -9.69 6.76
N ILE A 79 8.87 -9.30 7.61
CA ILE A 79 9.16 -8.74 8.92
C ILE A 79 8.45 -9.53 10.02
N PRO A 80 8.99 -9.59 11.24
CA PRO A 80 8.31 -10.19 12.36
C PRO A 80 7.08 -9.36 12.78
N LYS A 81 6.09 -10.03 13.36
CA LYS A 81 4.76 -9.45 13.67
C LYS A 81 4.84 -8.23 14.59
N GLU A 82 5.77 -8.23 15.53
CA GLU A 82 6.02 -7.14 16.49
C GLU A 82 6.43 -5.82 15.79
N LYS A 83 6.91 -5.91 14.54
CA LYS A 83 7.36 -4.76 13.74
C LYS A 83 6.32 -4.27 12.71
N PHE A 84 5.15 -4.93 12.62
CA PHE A 84 4.13 -4.58 11.62
C PHE A 84 3.66 -3.13 11.74
N VAL A 85 3.42 -2.65 12.96
CA VAL A 85 2.99 -1.27 13.23
C VAL A 85 4.06 -0.28 12.79
N ALA A 86 5.31 -0.54 13.14
CA ALA A 86 6.42 0.33 12.75
C ALA A 86 6.64 0.36 11.23
N ALA A 87 6.53 -0.79 10.56
CA ALA A 87 6.64 -0.88 9.10
C ALA A 87 5.48 -0.18 8.39
N GLY A 88 4.25 -0.35 8.88
CA GLY A 88 3.08 0.34 8.38
C GLY A 88 3.18 1.86 8.53
N ALA A 89 3.66 2.34 9.69
CA ALA A 89 3.92 3.76 9.91
C ALA A 89 5.00 4.31 8.95
N GLY A 90 6.06 3.53 8.71
CA GLY A 90 7.10 3.89 7.73
C GLY A 90 6.56 3.98 6.31
N LEU A 91 5.75 3.00 5.88
CA LEU A 91 5.09 3.03 4.57
C LEU A 91 4.13 4.22 4.43
N GLN A 92 3.39 4.54 5.50
CA GLN A 92 2.49 5.70 5.52
C GLN A 92 3.26 7.02 5.42
N PHE A 93 4.42 7.12 6.07
CA PHE A 93 5.29 8.29 5.95
C PHE A 93 5.79 8.48 4.50
N VAL A 94 6.29 7.41 3.87
CA VAL A 94 6.72 7.43 2.45
C VAL A 94 5.55 7.78 1.52
N PHE A 95 4.36 7.23 1.79
CA PHE A 95 3.15 7.59 1.05
C PHE A 95 2.83 9.08 1.17
N GLY A 96 2.94 9.66 2.38
CA GLY A 96 2.74 11.10 2.61
C GLY A 96 3.73 11.96 1.81
N LEU A 97 5.02 11.58 1.79
CA LEU A 97 6.02 12.27 0.96
C LEU A 97 5.67 12.19 -0.53
N GLY A 98 5.22 11.04 -1.01
CA GLY A 98 4.74 10.86 -2.38
C GLY A 98 3.52 11.71 -2.69
N ALA A 99 2.56 11.81 -1.76
CA ALA A 99 1.36 12.64 -1.91
C ALA A 99 1.68 14.14 -1.99
N MET A 100 2.71 14.60 -1.30
CA MET A 100 3.19 15.99 -1.39
C MET A 100 3.92 16.28 -2.72
N SER A 101 4.83 15.39 -3.12
CA SER A 101 5.66 15.59 -4.31
C SER A 101 4.94 15.23 -5.62
N GLY A 102 3.96 14.32 -5.57
CA GLY A 102 3.25 13.81 -6.75
C GLY A 102 2.60 14.89 -7.61
N PRO A 103 1.76 15.78 -7.06
CA PRO A 103 1.15 16.86 -7.83
C PRO A 103 2.17 17.79 -8.48
N PHE A 104 3.27 18.09 -7.79
CA PHE A 104 4.35 18.92 -8.33
C PHE A 104 5.03 18.25 -9.53
N LEU A 105 5.42 16.99 -9.39
CA LEU A 105 6.01 16.21 -10.49
C LEU A 105 5.02 16.05 -11.65
N CYS A 106 3.75 15.81 -11.35
CA CYS A 106 2.69 15.69 -12.36
C CYS A 106 2.54 16.98 -13.17
N SER A 107 2.63 18.17 -12.53
CA SER A 107 2.53 19.45 -13.24
C SER A 107 3.64 19.62 -14.27
N ILE A 108 4.86 19.15 -14.00
CA ILE A 108 5.97 19.18 -14.97
C ILE A 108 5.60 18.37 -16.24
N PHE A 109 5.03 17.19 -16.08
CA PHE A 109 4.57 16.40 -17.23
C PHE A 109 3.43 17.09 -18.00
N MET A 110 2.53 17.77 -17.28
CA MET A 110 1.45 18.53 -17.89
C MET A 110 1.95 19.78 -18.63
N ASP A 111 2.98 20.44 -18.15
CA ASP A 111 3.63 21.57 -18.83
C ASP A 111 4.30 21.12 -20.12
N MET A 112 4.86 19.91 -20.18
CA MET A 112 5.55 19.38 -21.35
C MET A 112 4.60 18.90 -22.45
N VAL A 113 3.46 18.29 -22.11
CA VAL A 113 2.62 17.54 -23.05
C VAL A 113 1.13 17.99 -23.00
N GLY A 114 0.81 18.99 -22.17
CA GLY A 114 -0.56 19.43 -21.91
C GLY A 114 -1.31 18.46 -20.99
N SER A 115 -2.64 18.47 -21.03
CA SER A 115 -3.50 17.69 -20.12
C SER A 115 -3.26 16.17 -20.18
N ASN A 116 -2.74 15.65 -21.29
CA ASN A 116 -2.34 14.24 -21.43
C ASN A 116 -1.10 13.90 -20.57
N GLY A 117 -0.35 14.90 -20.12
CA GLY A 117 0.80 14.74 -19.23
C GLY A 117 0.44 14.05 -17.91
N PHE A 118 -0.80 14.23 -17.43
CA PHE A 118 -1.30 13.49 -16.26
C PHE A 118 -1.23 11.96 -16.45
N PHE A 119 -1.75 11.46 -17.55
CA PHE A 119 -1.72 10.02 -17.85
C PHE A 119 -0.32 9.53 -18.20
N LEU A 120 0.51 10.38 -18.84
CA LEU A 120 1.90 10.06 -19.12
C LEU A 120 2.70 9.91 -17.82
N PHE A 121 2.47 10.78 -16.83
CA PHE A 121 3.03 10.67 -15.49
C PHE A 121 2.64 9.33 -14.84
N LEU A 122 1.36 8.98 -14.85
CA LEU A 122 0.89 7.71 -14.30
C LEU A 122 1.50 6.51 -15.02
N PHE A 123 1.54 6.51 -16.34
CA PHE A 123 2.18 5.47 -17.14
C PHE A 123 3.65 5.29 -16.77
N PHE A 124 4.39 6.39 -16.71
CA PHE A 124 5.83 6.39 -16.42
C PHE A 124 6.15 5.78 -15.05
N PHE A 125 5.48 6.25 -14.00
CA PHE A 125 5.75 5.75 -12.65
C PHE A 125 5.28 4.32 -12.45
N HIS A 126 4.14 3.91 -12.99
CA HIS A 126 3.71 2.51 -12.93
C HIS A 126 4.67 1.60 -13.70
N THR A 127 5.18 2.04 -14.84
CA THR A 127 6.18 1.27 -15.60
C THR A 127 7.47 1.10 -14.80
N ILE A 128 7.98 2.15 -14.16
CA ILE A 128 9.18 2.07 -13.31
C ILE A 128 8.96 1.07 -12.17
N ILE A 129 7.83 1.16 -11.46
CA ILE A 129 7.50 0.25 -10.36
C ILE A 129 7.41 -1.20 -10.88
N GLY A 130 6.77 -1.43 -12.03
CA GLY A 130 6.64 -2.76 -12.63
C GLY A 130 7.99 -3.36 -13.03
N VAL A 131 8.86 -2.57 -13.68
CA VAL A 131 10.22 -2.98 -14.04
C VAL A 131 11.05 -3.29 -12.80
N PHE A 132 10.98 -2.42 -11.78
CA PHE A 132 11.64 -2.66 -10.51
C PHE A 132 11.12 -3.94 -9.83
N GLY A 133 9.81 -4.21 -9.88
CA GLY A 133 9.20 -5.43 -9.38
C GLY A 133 9.76 -6.68 -10.06
N ILE A 134 9.87 -6.69 -11.40
CA ILE A 134 10.50 -7.81 -12.14
C ILE A 134 11.95 -7.99 -11.73
N TYR A 135 12.74 -6.90 -11.67
CA TYR A 135 14.12 -6.96 -11.22
C TYR A 135 14.22 -7.58 -9.82
N ARG A 136 13.37 -7.16 -8.91
CA ARG A 136 13.33 -7.65 -7.52
C ARG A 136 12.97 -9.13 -7.44
N MET A 137 12.05 -9.61 -8.28
CA MET A 137 11.69 -11.04 -8.38
C MET A 137 12.86 -11.91 -8.81
N LYS A 138 13.74 -11.40 -9.70
CA LYS A 138 14.93 -12.15 -10.16
C LYS A 138 16.05 -12.19 -9.12
N VAL A 139 16.19 -11.16 -8.29
CA VAL A 139 17.32 -11.02 -7.34
C VAL A 139 17.02 -11.64 -5.99
N ARG A 140 15.76 -11.70 -5.57
CA ARG A 140 15.39 -12.14 -4.23
C ARG A 140 14.45 -13.34 -4.28
N GLN A 141 14.75 -14.39 -3.48
CA GLN A 141 13.86 -15.53 -3.35
C GLN A 141 12.53 -15.16 -2.70
N THR A 142 11.47 -15.92 -3.02
CA THR A 142 10.16 -15.78 -2.38
C THR A 142 10.25 -16.24 -0.94
N VAL A 143 9.64 -15.50 -0.03
CA VAL A 143 9.38 -15.98 1.34
C VAL A 143 7.99 -16.62 1.29
N ASP A 144 7.93 -17.90 1.55
CA ASP A 144 6.67 -18.61 1.71
C ASP A 144 6.25 -18.45 3.18
N ASN A 145 5.28 -17.59 3.41
CA ASN A 145 4.71 -17.36 4.74
C ASN A 145 3.23 -17.77 4.71
N PRO A 146 2.93 -19.05 5.06
CA PRO A 146 1.57 -19.59 4.98
C PRO A 146 0.57 -18.88 5.91
N ASP A 147 1.04 -18.18 6.92
CA ASP A 147 0.20 -17.47 7.89
C ASP A 147 -0.16 -16.04 7.43
N SER A 148 0.42 -15.55 6.34
CA SER A 148 0.16 -14.20 5.86
C SER A 148 -1.07 -14.15 4.96
N GLN A 149 -2.17 -13.64 5.51
CA GLN A 149 -3.40 -13.37 4.76
C GLN A 149 -3.45 -11.90 4.31
N PHE A 150 -4.04 -11.67 3.13
CA PHE A 150 -4.28 -10.31 2.67
C PHE A 150 -5.39 -9.64 3.48
N VAL A 151 -5.07 -8.48 4.06
CA VAL A 151 -6.05 -7.59 4.69
C VAL A 151 -6.14 -6.31 3.89
N ALA A 152 -7.35 -5.98 3.42
CA ALA A 152 -7.59 -4.75 2.68
C ALA A 152 -7.48 -3.54 3.62
N MET A 153 -6.49 -2.69 3.39
CA MET A 153 -6.27 -1.49 4.19
C MET A 153 -6.40 -0.21 3.35
N PRO A 154 -7.03 0.83 3.88
CA PRO A 154 -7.11 2.11 3.20
C PRO A 154 -5.72 2.78 3.17
N GLN A 155 -5.48 3.60 2.14
CA GLN A 155 -4.22 4.34 1.98
C GLN A 155 -3.97 5.37 3.09
N THR A 156 -5.03 5.79 3.77
CA THR A 156 -5.01 6.79 4.86
C THR A 156 -5.17 6.14 6.24
N ILE A 157 -4.71 4.91 6.40
CA ILE A 157 -4.80 4.22 7.69
C ILE A 157 -3.89 4.90 8.72
N THR A 158 -4.41 5.06 9.93
CA THR A 158 -3.62 5.57 11.06
C THR A 158 -2.79 4.44 11.70
N PRO A 159 -1.72 4.75 12.46
CA PRO A 159 -0.99 3.74 13.23
C PRO A 159 -1.91 2.87 14.10
N ALA A 160 -2.88 3.48 14.79
CA ALA A 160 -3.89 2.75 15.57
C ALA A 160 -4.75 1.80 14.72
N GLY A 161 -5.06 2.18 13.48
CA GLY A 161 -5.77 1.30 12.54
C GLY A 161 -4.91 0.12 12.07
N ILE A 162 -3.58 0.26 12.06
CA ILE A 162 -2.65 -0.84 11.75
C ILE A 162 -2.61 -1.84 12.92
N GLU A 163 -2.70 -1.37 14.17
CA GLU A 163 -2.77 -2.21 15.36
C GLU A 163 -4.03 -3.11 15.36
N LEU A 164 -5.12 -2.64 14.77
CA LEU A 164 -6.35 -3.42 14.63
C LEU A 164 -6.27 -4.46 13.50
N ASN A 165 -5.14 -4.57 12.79
CA ASN A 165 -4.95 -5.61 11.78
C ASN A 165 -4.91 -6.99 12.46
N PRO A 166 -5.73 -7.97 12.04
CA PRO A 166 -5.74 -9.31 12.63
C PRO A 166 -4.37 -10.04 12.59
N GLN A 167 -3.44 -9.55 11.78
CA GLN A 167 -2.09 -10.11 11.66
C GLN A 167 -1.10 -9.51 12.67
N THR A 168 -1.44 -8.40 13.33
CA THR A 168 -0.61 -7.85 14.41
C THR A 168 -0.83 -8.64 15.68
N GLU A 169 0.23 -8.90 16.43
CA GLU A 169 0.06 -9.42 17.79
C GLU A 169 -0.56 -8.32 18.66
N PRO A 170 -1.50 -8.68 19.57
CA PRO A 170 -1.99 -7.72 20.54
C PRO A 170 -0.79 -7.14 21.30
N ILE A 171 -0.73 -5.82 21.43
CA ILE A 171 0.23 -5.18 22.33
C ILE A 171 -0.10 -5.72 23.71
N GLN A 172 0.78 -6.52 24.28
CA GLN A 172 0.68 -6.88 25.69
C GLN A 172 0.80 -5.56 26.44
N GLU A 173 -0.30 -5.11 27.04
CA GLU A 173 -0.24 -4.00 27.97
C GLU A 173 0.88 -4.31 28.96
N PRO A 174 1.79 -3.36 29.22
CA PRO A 174 2.82 -3.59 30.22
C PRO A 174 2.10 -4.05 31.48
N VAL A 175 2.41 -5.28 31.90
CA VAL A 175 1.87 -5.85 33.12
C VAL A 175 2.07 -4.78 34.21
N SER A 176 1.00 -4.17 34.65
CA SER A 176 1.05 -3.26 35.78
C SER A 176 1.56 -4.08 36.95
N ILE A 177 2.83 -3.88 37.30
CA ILE A 177 3.42 -4.42 38.51
C ILE A 177 2.78 -3.66 39.65
N SER A 178 1.55 -4.03 39.96
CA SER A 178 0.95 -3.80 41.26
C SER A 178 1.32 -4.98 42.16
N GLU A 179 2.61 -5.19 42.40
CA GLU A 179 3.00 -5.90 43.57
C GLU A 179 2.58 -5.02 44.75
N PRO A 180 1.74 -5.52 45.67
CA PRO A 180 1.49 -4.81 46.93
C PRO A 180 2.85 -4.69 47.59
N ILE A 181 3.26 -3.47 47.95
CA ILE A 181 4.40 -3.24 48.83
C ILE A 181 4.02 -3.95 50.13
N GLU A 182 4.57 -5.15 50.30
CA GLU A 182 4.49 -5.89 51.52
C GLU A 182 5.15 -4.99 52.57
N SER A 183 4.36 -4.51 53.49
CA SER A 183 4.77 -3.63 54.57
C SER A 183 5.96 -4.27 55.28
N VAL A 184 7.11 -3.64 55.17
CA VAL A 184 8.27 -3.94 56.02
C VAL A 184 7.83 -3.78 57.45
N ALA A 185 7.61 -4.91 58.11
CA ALA A 185 7.35 -4.95 59.53
C ALA A 185 8.55 -4.33 60.26
N GLU A 186 8.30 -3.29 61.03
CA GLU A 186 9.27 -2.73 61.96
C GLU A 186 9.80 -3.82 62.89
N PRO A 187 11.09 -3.92 63.12
CA PRO A 187 11.61 -4.84 64.13
C PRO A 187 11.23 -4.31 65.50
N ASP A 188 10.45 -5.10 66.20
CA ASP A 188 10.07 -4.93 67.57
C ASP A 188 11.34 -4.83 68.44
N ASN A 189 11.54 -3.65 69.01
CA ASN A 189 12.63 -3.36 69.94
C ASN A 189 12.21 -3.73 71.34
N GLU A 190 12.23 -5.03 71.65
CA GLU A 190 12.00 -5.53 72.96
C GLU A 190 13.30 -5.46 73.84
N ASN A 191 13.45 -4.35 74.46
CA ASN A 191 14.42 -4.11 75.50
C ASN A 191 14.03 -4.93 76.80
N LYS A 192 14.91 -5.86 77.16
CA LYS A 192 14.89 -6.45 78.53
C LYS A 192 16.26 -6.41 79.15
N ASN A 193 16.32 -5.62 80.22
CA ASN A 193 17.14 -5.69 81.43
C ASN A 193 18.47 -6.40 81.38
#